data_4eb185aac92bb0cfa50c6edb417dabd3
#
_entry.id   4eb185aac92bb0cfa50c6edb417dabd3
#
_cell.length_a   1.000
_cell.length_b   1.000
_cell.length_c   1.000
_cell.angle_alpha   90.00
_cell.angle_beta   90.00
_cell.angle_gamma   90.00
#
_symmetry.space_group_name_H-M   'P 1'
#
loop_
_entity.id
_entity.type
_entity.pdbx_description
1 polymer ?
#
loop_
_entity_poly.entity_id
_entity_poly.type
_entity_poly.pdbx_seq_one_letter_code
_entity_poly.pdbx_strand_id
1 'polypeptide(L)'
;MPAKPFILIDLEATCWEGAQSVKDMEIIEIGAVVTNASGDILSSYNSFIKPVIKPTLSEFCTKLTGISQQDVDSAPAFKDAVTAFDDWFKQANPDFWASWGKYDFDQFQQEVSRLEAAPRFIDTPHLNLKRPWRKTTQHKS
;
A
#
# COMPACT_ATOMS: atom_id res chain seq x y z
N MET A 1 -5.04 -12.71 -27.19
CA MET A 1 -5.36 -12.78 -25.75
C MET A 1 -5.06 -11.45 -25.11
N PRO A 2 -6.03 -10.81 -24.49
CA PRO A 2 -5.72 -9.60 -23.75
C PRO A 2 -4.80 -9.94 -22.57
N ALA A 3 -3.86 -9.06 -22.29
CA ALA A 3 -3.01 -9.19 -21.11
C ALA A 3 -3.87 -9.09 -19.86
N LYS A 4 -3.50 -9.83 -18.81
CA LYS A 4 -4.18 -9.72 -17.53
C LYS A 4 -4.00 -8.32 -16.95
N PRO A 5 -4.97 -7.85 -16.18
CA PRO A 5 -4.80 -6.58 -15.48
C PRO A 5 -3.71 -6.69 -14.41
N PHE A 6 -3.23 -5.56 -13.96
CA PHE A 6 -2.34 -5.50 -12.82
C PHE A 6 -2.88 -4.50 -11.80
N ILE A 7 -2.34 -4.55 -10.60
CA ILE A 7 -2.83 -3.72 -9.49
C ILE A 7 -1.73 -2.74 -9.09
N LEU A 8 -2.11 -1.47 -8.99
CA LEU A 8 -1.24 -0.43 -8.44
C LEU A 8 -1.66 -0.18 -7.00
N ILE A 9 -0.71 -0.22 -6.08
CA ILE A 9 -0.96 -0.01 -4.66
C ILE A 9 -0.19 1.20 -4.17
N ASP A 10 -0.87 2.03 -3.39
CA ASP A 10 -0.30 3.16 -2.70
C ASP A 10 -0.71 3.11 -1.24
N LEU A 11 0.26 3.24 -0.34
CA LEU A 11 0.04 3.16 1.09
C LEU A 11 0.32 4.49 1.75
N GLU A 12 -0.45 4.76 2.81
CA GLU A 12 -0.11 5.80 3.78
C GLU A 12 0.16 5.14 5.12
N ALA A 13 1.11 5.67 5.86
CA ALA A 13 1.52 5.12 7.14
C ALA A 13 1.69 6.22 8.17
N THR A 14 1.64 5.85 9.46
CA THR A 14 1.94 6.79 10.52
C THR A 14 3.33 7.36 10.32
N CYS A 15 3.48 8.66 10.56
CA CYS A 15 4.75 9.33 10.35
C CYS A 15 4.90 10.51 11.30
N TRP A 16 6.15 10.94 11.49
CA TRP A 16 6.50 12.06 12.36
C TRP A 16 7.54 12.93 11.67
N GLU A 17 7.64 14.14 12.09
CA GLU A 17 8.67 15.04 11.57
C GLU A 17 10.06 14.48 11.87
N GLY A 18 10.96 14.53 10.88
CA GLY A 18 12.33 14.04 11.01
C GLY A 18 12.55 12.68 10.36
N ALA A 19 13.73 12.10 10.59
CA ALA A 19 14.09 10.80 10.04
C ALA A 19 13.33 9.68 10.74
N GLN A 20 12.82 8.72 9.96
CA GLN A 20 12.00 7.63 10.47
C GLN A 20 12.41 6.32 9.87
N SER A 21 12.21 5.26 10.65
CA SER A 21 12.37 3.88 10.19
C SER A 21 11.02 3.28 9.88
N VAL A 22 10.94 2.45 8.85
CA VAL A 22 9.76 1.65 8.54
C VAL A 22 9.28 0.88 9.76
N LYS A 23 10.19 0.47 10.64
CA LYS A 23 9.87 -0.28 11.87
C LYS A 23 8.92 0.46 12.81
N ASP A 24 8.94 1.79 12.78
CA ASP A 24 8.14 2.60 13.69
C ASP A 24 6.80 3.00 13.08
N MET A 25 6.58 2.64 11.83
CA MET A 25 5.42 3.08 11.06
C MET A 25 4.39 1.97 10.94
N GLU A 26 3.11 2.36 10.96
CA GLU A 26 1.99 1.46 10.75
C GLU A 26 1.20 1.93 9.54
N ILE A 27 0.73 1.01 8.71
CA ILE A 27 -0.13 1.35 7.57
C ILE A 27 -1.46 1.85 8.11
N ILE A 28 -1.90 3.02 7.63
CA ILE A 28 -3.18 3.61 8.01
C ILE A 28 -4.13 3.79 6.82
N GLU A 29 -3.65 3.57 5.60
CA GLU A 29 -4.51 3.56 4.42
C GLU A 29 -3.93 2.66 3.34
N ILE A 30 -4.80 1.85 2.72
CA ILE A 30 -4.48 1.09 1.51
C ILE A 30 -5.32 1.68 0.39
N GLY A 31 -4.67 2.22 -0.63
CA GLY A 31 -5.30 2.63 -1.87
C GLY A 31 -4.83 1.74 -3.00
N ALA A 32 -5.72 1.27 -3.85
CA ALA A 32 -5.35 0.40 -4.95
C ALA A 32 -6.28 0.56 -6.13
N VAL A 33 -5.75 0.34 -7.32
CA VAL A 33 -6.57 0.30 -8.54
C VAL A 33 -6.17 -0.91 -9.37
N VAL A 34 -7.17 -1.52 -10.01
CA VAL A 34 -6.94 -2.50 -11.06
C VAL A 34 -6.89 -1.74 -12.38
N THR A 35 -5.83 -1.92 -13.12
CA THR A 35 -5.65 -1.24 -14.40
C THR A 35 -5.21 -2.24 -15.46
N ASN A 36 -5.42 -1.89 -16.72
CA ASN A 36 -4.98 -2.70 -17.85
C ASN A 36 -3.80 -2.03 -18.57
N ALA A 37 -3.28 -2.69 -19.60
CA ALA A 37 -2.13 -2.19 -20.36
C ALA A 37 -2.40 -0.83 -21.04
N SER A 38 -3.66 -0.49 -21.25
CA SER A 38 -4.06 0.79 -21.85
C SER A 38 -4.17 1.92 -20.83
N GLY A 39 -4.01 1.60 -19.54
CA GLY A 39 -4.11 2.61 -18.47
C GLY A 39 -5.52 2.87 -17.98
N ASP A 40 -6.49 2.08 -18.40
CA ASP A 40 -7.88 2.22 -17.95
C ASP A 40 -8.03 1.67 -16.54
N ILE A 41 -8.69 2.40 -15.67
CA ILE A 41 -9.00 1.94 -14.31
C ILE A 41 -10.26 1.09 -14.37
N LEU A 42 -10.13 -0.18 -14.03
CA LEU A 42 -11.23 -1.15 -14.09
C LEU A 42 -11.95 -1.29 -12.74
N SER A 43 -11.25 -1.06 -11.64
CA SER A 43 -11.79 -1.15 -10.29
C SER A 43 -10.87 -0.42 -9.34
N SER A 44 -11.40 0.00 -8.20
CA SER A 44 -10.60 0.67 -7.18
C SER A 44 -10.98 0.17 -5.80
N TYR A 45 -10.05 0.30 -4.87
CA TYR A 45 -10.22 -0.08 -3.48
C TYR A 45 -9.56 0.98 -2.61
N ASN A 46 -10.18 1.30 -1.49
CA ASN A 46 -9.60 2.19 -0.51
C ASN A 46 -10.10 1.80 0.87
N SER A 47 -9.19 1.72 1.83
CA SER A 47 -9.55 1.45 3.22
C SER A 47 -8.58 2.15 4.15
N PHE A 48 -9.13 2.85 5.15
CA PHE A 48 -8.34 3.28 6.28
C PHE A 48 -8.11 2.09 7.22
N ILE A 49 -7.08 2.18 8.02
CA ILE A 49 -6.70 1.13 8.98
C ILE A 49 -6.39 1.80 10.30
N LYS A 50 -6.91 1.22 11.38
CA LYS A 50 -6.69 1.74 12.73
C LYS A 50 -5.30 1.36 13.22
N PRO A 51 -4.42 2.33 13.52
CA PRO A 51 -3.12 2.02 14.11
C PRO A 51 -3.29 1.56 15.56
N VAL A 52 -2.48 0.58 15.98
CA VAL A 52 -2.60 -0.02 17.32
C VAL A 52 -1.38 0.22 18.19
N ILE A 53 -0.20 0.40 17.61
CA ILE A 53 1.03 0.63 18.37
C ILE A 53 1.10 2.08 18.82
N LYS A 54 0.89 3.00 17.90
CA LYS A 54 0.82 4.43 18.18
C LYS A 54 -0.48 4.98 17.59
N PRO A 55 -1.58 4.84 18.33
CA PRO A 55 -2.91 5.12 17.76
C PRO A 55 -3.18 6.59 17.48
N THR A 56 -2.46 7.50 18.12
CA THR A 56 -2.65 8.94 17.91
C THR A 56 -1.77 9.41 16.75
N LEU A 57 -2.39 9.95 15.70
CA LEU A 57 -1.66 10.51 14.57
C LEU A 57 -0.96 11.81 14.99
N SER A 58 0.28 12.00 14.52
CA SER A 58 0.96 13.28 14.71
C SER A 58 0.32 14.34 13.84
N GLU A 59 0.47 15.61 14.22
CA GLU A 59 0.03 16.73 13.40
C GLU A 59 0.71 16.70 12.03
N PHE A 60 2.00 16.35 12.02
CA PHE A 60 2.78 16.20 10.78
C PHE A 60 2.14 15.16 9.85
N CYS A 61 1.77 14.00 10.40
CA CYS A 61 1.14 12.93 9.62
C CYS A 61 -0.18 13.37 9.01
N THR A 62 -1.05 14.01 9.79
CA THR A 62 -2.34 14.51 9.31
C THR A 62 -2.16 15.54 8.20
N LYS A 63 -1.21 16.45 8.34
CA LYS A 63 -0.95 17.45 7.31
C LYS A 63 -0.38 16.83 6.04
N LEU A 64 0.51 15.87 6.18
CA LEU A 64 1.17 15.23 5.03
C LEU A 64 0.19 14.36 4.23
N THR A 65 -0.62 13.56 4.93
CA THR A 65 -1.47 12.56 4.29
C THR A 65 -2.91 13.04 4.04
N GLY A 66 -3.36 14.05 4.76
CA GLY A 66 -4.75 14.47 4.73
C GLY A 66 -5.69 13.59 5.55
N ILE A 67 -5.16 12.59 6.26
CA ILE A 67 -5.95 11.64 7.04
C ILE A 67 -6.18 12.21 8.44
N SER A 68 -7.45 12.23 8.87
CA SER A 68 -7.80 12.72 10.20
C SER A 68 -7.74 11.60 11.24
N GLN A 69 -7.64 11.97 12.50
CA GLN A 69 -7.71 11.00 13.61
C GLN A 69 -9.03 10.21 13.56
N GLN A 70 -10.12 10.89 13.23
CA GLN A 70 -11.44 10.25 13.15
C GLN A 70 -11.47 9.17 12.06
N ASP A 71 -10.81 9.41 10.93
CA ASP A 71 -10.77 8.45 9.82
C ASP A 71 -10.20 7.11 10.28
N VAL A 72 -9.16 7.13 11.11
CA VAL A 72 -8.49 5.89 11.54
C VAL A 72 -9.12 5.31 12.81
N ASP A 73 -9.69 6.13 13.68
CA ASP A 73 -10.32 5.64 14.93
C ASP A 73 -11.51 4.72 14.64
N SER A 74 -12.24 4.99 13.56
CA SER A 74 -13.41 4.20 13.17
C SER A 74 -13.08 3.12 12.15
N ALA A 75 -11.81 2.98 11.77
CA ALA A 75 -11.38 2.03 10.76
C ALA A 75 -11.13 0.63 11.36
N PRO A 76 -11.15 -0.42 10.52
CA PRO A 76 -10.80 -1.75 10.97
C PRO A 76 -9.32 -1.86 11.32
N ALA A 77 -8.97 -2.86 12.13
CA ALA A 77 -7.59 -3.22 12.40
C ALA A 77 -6.95 -3.80 11.14
N PHE A 78 -5.62 -3.82 11.10
CA PHE A 78 -4.87 -4.27 9.94
C PHE A 78 -5.27 -5.66 9.46
N LYS A 79 -5.42 -6.60 10.39
CA LYS A 79 -5.76 -7.99 10.02
C LYS A 79 -7.08 -8.07 9.25
N ASP A 80 -8.11 -7.35 9.71
CA ASP A 80 -9.41 -7.34 9.06
C ASP A 80 -9.36 -6.59 7.74
N ALA A 81 -8.65 -5.47 7.70
CA ALA A 81 -8.50 -4.66 6.49
C ALA A 81 -7.75 -5.42 5.41
N VAL A 82 -6.66 -6.11 5.76
CA VAL A 82 -5.87 -6.85 4.78
C VAL A 82 -6.60 -8.10 4.28
N THR A 83 -7.44 -8.71 5.12
CA THR A 83 -8.27 -9.84 4.68
C THR A 83 -9.27 -9.38 3.60
N ALA A 84 -9.93 -8.25 3.83
CA ALA A 84 -10.86 -7.69 2.85
C ALA A 84 -10.12 -7.26 1.58
N PHE A 85 -8.96 -6.67 1.71
CA PHE A 85 -8.14 -6.27 0.57
C PHE A 85 -7.69 -7.50 -0.25
N ASP A 86 -7.30 -8.55 0.43
CA ASP A 86 -6.86 -9.80 -0.21
C ASP A 86 -7.97 -10.43 -1.04
N ASP A 87 -9.21 -10.41 -0.53
CA ASP A 87 -10.37 -10.89 -1.28
C ASP A 87 -10.60 -10.07 -2.55
N TRP A 88 -10.51 -8.75 -2.45
CA TRP A 88 -10.65 -7.86 -3.60
C TRP A 88 -9.54 -8.10 -4.63
N PHE A 89 -8.31 -8.24 -4.16
CA PHE A 89 -7.14 -8.50 -4.99
C PHE A 89 -7.30 -9.81 -5.76
N LYS A 90 -7.74 -10.83 -5.06
CA LYS A 90 -7.93 -12.17 -5.63
C LYS A 90 -8.98 -12.17 -6.74
N GLN A 91 -10.04 -11.41 -6.60
CA GLN A 91 -11.09 -11.29 -7.62
C GLN A 91 -10.55 -10.73 -8.92
N ALA A 92 -9.60 -9.81 -8.85
CA ALA A 92 -8.97 -9.23 -10.01
C ALA A 92 -8.01 -10.20 -10.69
N ASN A 93 -7.48 -11.16 -9.95
CA ASN A 93 -6.57 -12.20 -10.44
C ASN A 93 -5.41 -11.62 -11.28
N PRO A 94 -4.64 -10.66 -10.74
CA PRO A 94 -3.56 -10.04 -11.50
C PRO A 94 -2.33 -10.93 -11.58
N ASP A 95 -1.50 -10.70 -12.60
CA ASP A 95 -0.20 -11.38 -12.71
C ASP A 95 0.84 -10.75 -11.78
N PHE A 96 0.70 -9.46 -11.49
CA PHE A 96 1.61 -8.75 -10.60
C PHE A 96 0.91 -7.53 -10.01
N TRP A 97 1.51 -6.97 -8.96
CA TRP A 97 1.12 -5.67 -8.43
C TRP A 97 2.34 -4.76 -8.42
N ALA A 98 2.11 -3.47 -8.43
CA ALA A 98 3.17 -2.49 -8.55
C ALA A 98 2.98 -1.36 -7.56
N SER A 99 4.08 -0.75 -7.17
CA SER A 99 4.09 0.45 -6.35
C SER A 99 5.24 1.34 -6.82
N TRP A 100 5.21 2.61 -6.41
CA TRP A 100 6.29 3.53 -6.71
C TRP A 100 7.39 3.37 -5.64
N GLY A 101 8.39 2.58 -5.99
CA GLY A 101 9.48 2.25 -5.08
C GLY A 101 9.21 0.98 -4.29
N LYS A 102 10.20 0.55 -3.53
CA LYS A 102 10.15 -0.68 -2.73
C LYS A 102 9.50 -0.44 -1.36
N TYR A 103 9.30 0.80 -0.97
CA TYR A 103 8.82 1.18 0.36
C TYR A 103 7.50 0.50 0.72
N ASP A 104 6.52 0.53 -0.18
CA ASP A 104 5.20 -0.04 0.10
C ASP A 104 5.28 -1.56 0.30
N PHE A 105 6.11 -2.22 -0.50
CA PHE A 105 6.35 -3.66 -0.35
C PHE A 105 6.95 -3.98 1.02
N ASP A 106 7.98 -3.24 1.42
CA ASP A 106 8.66 -3.44 2.70
C ASP A 106 7.70 -3.17 3.87
N GLN A 107 6.85 -2.16 3.75
CA GLN A 107 5.88 -1.82 4.78
C GLN A 107 4.85 -2.93 4.95
N PHE A 108 4.33 -3.48 3.86
CA PHE A 108 3.41 -4.61 3.92
C PHE A 108 4.06 -5.82 4.58
N GLN A 109 5.28 -6.16 4.17
CA GLN A 109 5.97 -7.32 4.73
C GLN A 109 6.18 -7.18 6.24
N GLN A 110 6.55 -6.00 6.69
CA GLN A 110 6.77 -5.74 8.10
C GLN A 110 5.48 -5.88 8.92
N GLU A 111 4.38 -5.30 8.42
CA GLU A 111 3.10 -5.38 9.13
C GLU A 111 2.58 -6.81 9.20
N VAL A 112 2.69 -7.54 8.09
CA VAL A 112 2.29 -8.93 8.00
C VAL A 112 3.07 -9.76 9.02
N SER A 113 4.38 -9.58 9.09
CA SER A 113 5.25 -10.31 10.02
C SER A 113 4.90 -9.98 11.47
N ARG A 114 4.73 -8.70 11.77
CA ARG A 114 4.49 -8.23 13.15
C ARG A 114 3.14 -8.67 13.69
N LEU A 115 2.11 -8.69 12.83
CA LEU A 115 0.74 -8.97 13.24
C LEU A 115 0.29 -10.39 12.93
N GLU A 116 1.22 -11.24 12.52
CA GLU A 116 0.96 -12.65 12.18
C GLU A 116 -0.15 -12.80 11.14
N ALA A 117 -0.33 -11.79 10.31
CA ALA A 117 -1.26 -11.87 9.18
C ALA A 117 -0.60 -12.67 8.05
N ALA A 118 -1.41 -13.31 7.23
CA ALA A 118 -0.90 -14.13 6.11
C ALA A 118 -1.70 -13.84 4.84
N PRO A 119 -1.64 -12.61 4.31
CA PRO A 119 -2.34 -12.28 3.08
C PRO A 119 -1.69 -12.96 1.89
N ARG A 120 -2.52 -13.42 0.96
CA ARG A 120 -2.04 -14.14 -0.21
C ARG A 120 -1.46 -13.23 -1.28
N PHE A 121 -1.93 -11.98 -1.34
CA PHE A 121 -1.46 -11.06 -2.39
C PHE A 121 0.04 -10.81 -2.31
N ILE A 122 0.62 -10.92 -1.12
CA ILE A 122 2.06 -10.67 -0.91
C ILE A 122 2.93 -11.67 -1.68
N ASP A 123 2.38 -12.85 -2.02
CA ASP A 123 3.07 -13.86 -2.80
C ASP A 123 3.00 -13.59 -4.30
N THR A 124 2.15 -12.66 -4.72
CA THR A 124 2.08 -12.23 -6.12
C THR A 124 3.29 -11.37 -6.44
N PRO A 125 3.92 -11.52 -7.63
CA PRO A 125 5.10 -10.75 -7.96
C PRO A 125 4.88 -9.24 -7.84
N HIS A 126 5.86 -8.56 -7.29
CA HIS A 126 5.85 -7.11 -7.11
C HIS A 126 6.80 -6.44 -8.09
N LEU A 127 6.33 -5.39 -8.75
CA LEU A 127 7.14 -4.56 -9.63
C LEU A 127 7.34 -3.18 -9.01
N ASN A 128 8.60 -2.79 -8.85
CA ASN A 128 8.95 -1.45 -8.40
C ASN A 128 9.04 -0.53 -9.62
N LEU A 129 8.04 0.31 -9.83
CA LEU A 129 7.96 1.21 -10.98
C LEU A 129 9.07 2.25 -11.00
N LYS A 130 9.63 2.57 -9.86
CA LYS A 130 10.71 3.55 -9.76
C LYS A 130 12.00 3.06 -10.42
N ARG A 131 12.25 1.73 -10.42
CA ARG A 131 13.45 1.16 -11.05
C ARG A 131 13.53 1.36 -12.55
N PRO A 132 12.49 1.00 -13.32
CA PRO A 132 12.50 1.26 -14.77
C PRO A 132 12.65 2.73 -15.09
N TRP A 133 11.98 3.59 -14.33
CA TRP A 133 12.07 5.03 -14.49
C TRP A 133 13.49 5.54 -14.28
N ARG A 134 14.16 5.08 -13.22
CA ARG A 134 15.54 5.48 -12.92
C ARG A 134 16.50 5.07 -14.03
N LYS A 135 16.36 3.85 -14.55
CA LYS A 135 17.20 3.38 -15.65
C LYS A 135 17.04 4.26 -16.88
N THR A 136 15.81 4.63 -17.20
CA THR A 136 15.53 5.48 -18.37
C THR A 136 16.13 6.86 -18.20
N THR A 137 16.01 7.46 -17.02
CA THR A 137 16.51 8.81 -16.77
C THR A 137 18.02 8.88 -16.62
N GLN A 138 18.65 7.83 -16.09
CA GLN A 138 20.12 7.79 -15.93
C GLN A 138 20.86 7.84 -17.26
N HIS A 139 20.28 7.35 -18.30
CA HIS A 139 20.90 7.38 -19.63
C HIS A 139 20.95 8.79 -20.23
N LYS A 140 20.31 9.75 -19.64
CA LYS A 140 20.24 11.12 -20.11
C LYS A 140 21.25 12.04 -19.45
N SER A 141 21.90 11.57 -18.45
CA SER A 141 22.87 12.40 -17.70
C SER A 141 24.29 12.22 -18.22
#